data_ffe8601b9ec7841c0c34de46155ef51f
#
_entry.id   ffe8601b9ec7841c0c34de46155ef51f
#
_cell.length_a   1.000
_cell.length_b   1.000
_cell.length_c   1.000
_cell.angle_alpha   90.00
_cell.angle_beta   90.00
_cell.angle_gamma   90.00
#
_symmetry.space_group_name_H-M   'P 1'
#
loop_
_entity.id
_entity.type
_entity.pdbx_description
1 polymer ?
#
loop_
_entity_poly.entity_id
_entity_poly.type
_entity_poly.pdbx_seq_one_letter_code
_entity_poly.pdbx_strand_id
1 'polypeptide(L)'
;MNIKRILVPLDASIYTEGATETACKIARTHGASVSGVAVLDSPEIRSSIVPAIGPYYPMMLDAVQEKLKHAEGVLQESLERFAKTCSDAGVKHAETEYEGIPAQKLLESSIFYDLVVSGLETSFHFETRGGRGDTIDQLLAKTATPILAVPPTGMDDPGQVVIAFDGSFGASRALRDFMLFAAPYRPDLTVIAAGLEAEQSDFLLSNAARLLRAHGFGSVELVASDEEIEDAIPDSLRTASDLIVAGIHSRHKIKDFFVGSFTSKLIKQGDTALFLSH
;
A
#
# COMPACT_ATOMS: atom_id res chain seq x y z
N MET A 1 -18.47 10.82 -2.69
CA MET A 1 -17.35 11.28 -1.86
C MET A 1 -16.09 10.94 -2.64
N ASN A 2 -15.08 11.80 -2.72
CA ASN A 2 -13.88 11.58 -3.54
C ASN A 2 -12.66 11.61 -2.63
N ILE A 3 -11.58 10.91 -3.01
CA ILE A 3 -10.25 11.04 -2.38
C ILE A 3 -9.82 12.52 -2.44
N LYS A 4 -9.33 13.09 -1.35
CA LYS A 4 -8.89 14.49 -1.25
C LYS A 4 -7.46 14.65 -0.79
N ARG A 5 -6.97 13.71 0.00
CA ARG A 5 -5.60 13.74 0.53
C ARG A 5 -4.94 12.37 0.36
N ILE A 6 -3.82 12.35 -0.34
CA ILE A 6 -3.04 11.15 -0.61
C ILE A 6 -1.69 11.29 0.10
N LEU A 7 -1.29 10.25 0.83
CA LEU A 7 0.05 10.15 1.42
C LEU A 7 0.90 9.19 0.60
N VAL A 8 2.13 9.60 0.28
CA VAL A 8 3.14 8.76 -0.38
C VAL A 8 4.34 8.63 0.55
N PRO A 9 4.60 7.45 1.12
CA PRO A 9 5.85 7.18 1.82
C PRO A 9 7.02 7.23 0.83
N LEU A 10 8.03 8.04 1.15
CA LEU A 10 9.23 8.21 0.33
C LEU A 10 10.40 7.49 0.99
N ASP A 11 10.85 6.44 0.37
CA ASP A 11 11.99 5.63 0.82
C ASP A 11 13.04 5.49 -0.29
N ALA A 12 14.10 4.72 -0.04
CA ALA A 12 15.16 4.48 -1.02
C ALA A 12 14.89 3.30 -1.96
N SER A 13 13.64 2.81 -2.05
CA SER A 13 13.28 1.68 -2.90
C SER A 13 13.03 2.10 -4.35
N ILE A 14 13.08 1.12 -5.25
CA ILE A 14 12.73 1.29 -6.67
C ILE A 14 11.23 1.56 -6.89
N TYR A 15 10.42 1.35 -5.87
CA TYR A 15 8.95 1.51 -5.94
C TYR A 15 8.50 2.96 -5.75
N THR A 16 9.31 3.82 -5.14
CA THR A 16 8.92 5.20 -4.76
C THR A 16 8.51 6.03 -5.98
N GLU A 17 9.19 5.88 -7.11
CA GLU A 17 8.85 6.61 -8.34
C GLU A 17 7.47 6.19 -8.88
N GLY A 18 7.23 4.89 -9.06
CA GLY A 18 5.92 4.37 -9.50
C GLY A 18 4.77 4.72 -8.56
N ALA A 19 5.02 4.71 -7.24
CA ALA A 19 4.03 5.14 -6.25
C ALA A 19 3.70 6.64 -6.37
N THR A 20 4.72 7.48 -6.58
CA THR A 20 4.54 8.92 -6.77
C THR A 20 3.75 9.24 -8.04
N GLU A 21 4.11 8.63 -9.17
CA GLU A 21 3.40 8.81 -10.44
C GLU A 21 1.94 8.36 -10.35
N THR A 22 1.70 7.19 -9.72
CA THR A 22 0.34 6.68 -9.48
C THR A 22 -0.46 7.64 -8.60
N ALA A 23 0.12 8.15 -7.52
CA ALA A 23 -0.53 9.14 -6.66
C ALA A 23 -0.89 10.43 -7.42
N CYS A 24 -0.02 10.88 -8.33
CA CYS A 24 -0.30 12.04 -9.18
C CYS A 24 -1.46 11.79 -10.17
N LYS A 25 -1.53 10.59 -10.79
CA LYS A 25 -2.66 10.21 -11.67
C LYS A 25 -3.98 10.23 -10.88
N ILE A 26 -4.01 9.58 -9.71
CA ILE A 26 -5.17 9.56 -8.82
C ILE A 26 -5.56 10.98 -8.38
N ALA A 27 -4.58 11.79 -7.99
CA ALA A 27 -4.83 13.15 -7.54
C ALA A 27 -5.50 14.02 -8.63
N ARG A 28 -5.08 13.89 -9.88
CA ARG A 28 -5.71 14.59 -11.01
C ARG A 28 -7.16 14.16 -11.20
N THR A 29 -7.43 12.86 -11.18
CA THR A 29 -8.79 12.31 -11.38
C THR A 29 -9.74 12.68 -10.25
N HIS A 30 -9.27 12.69 -9.01
CA HIS A 30 -10.09 12.99 -7.83
C HIS A 30 -10.10 14.46 -7.42
N GLY A 31 -9.21 15.29 -7.96
CA GLY A 31 -8.98 16.66 -7.49
C GLY A 31 -8.41 16.66 -6.07
N ALA A 32 -7.42 15.79 -5.81
CA ALA A 32 -6.77 15.61 -4.51
C ALA A 32 -5.43 16.36 -4.42
N SER A 33 -4.89 16.46 -3.22
CA SER A 33 -3.51 16.85 -2.96
C SER A 33 -2.68 15.63 -2.55
N VAL A 34 -1.38 15.65 -2.85
CA VAL A 34 -0.44 14.59 -2.53
C VAL A 34 0.58 15.08 -1.50
N SER A 35 0.87 14.28 -0.49
CA SER A 35 1.91 14.58 0.49
C SER A 35 2.97 13.48 0.47
N GLY A 36 4.20 13.85 0.17
CA GLY A 36 5.37 12.98 0.29
C GLY A 36 5.90 13.01 1.72
N VAL A 37 6.10 11.85 2.31
CA VAL A 37 6.62 11.71 3.68
C VAL A 37 7.88 10.87 3.67
N ALA A 38 9.01 11.53 3.97
CA ALA A 38 10.30 10.88 4.22
C ALA A 38 10.52 10.70 5.72
N VAL A 39 11.17 9.62 6.12
CA VAL A 39 11.49 9.37 7.53
C VAL A 39 12.93 8.92 7.68
N LEU A 40 13.73 9.70 8.40
CA LEU A 40 15.09 9.33 8.79
C LEU A 40 15.04 8.38 9.98
N ASP A 41 15.43 7.12 9.76
CA ASP A 41 15.49 6.12 10.83
C ASP A 41 16.77 6.25 11.67
N SER A 42 16.90 7.36 12.35
CA SER A 42 18.05 7.64 13.21
C SER A 42 18.18 6.65 14.39
N PRO A 43 17.08 6.12 15.02
CA PRO A 43 17.21 5.12 16.07
C PRO A 43 17.86 3.83 15.58
N GLU A 44 17.43 3.31 14.42
CA GLU A 44 17.99 2.07 13.86
C GLU A 44 19.45 2.28 13.41
N ILE A 45 19.76 3.39 12.75
CA ILE A 45 21.13 3.73 12.34
C ILE A 45 22.06 3.77 13.57
N ARG A 46 21.66 4.44 14.65
CA ARG A 46 22.43 4.51 15.89
C ARG A 46 22.60 3.15 16.56
N SER A 47 21.59 2.31 16.53
CA SER A 47 21.63 0.97 17.14
C SER A 47 22.40 -0.06 16.31
N SER A 48 22.55 0.17 15.00
CA SER A 48 23.24 -0.74 14.07
C SER A 48 24.76 -0.81 14.27
N ILE A 49 25.33 0.19 14.93
CA ILE A 49 26.77 0.25 15.17
C ILE A 49 27.08 -0.30 16.56
N VAL A 50 28.00 -1.28 16.59
CA VAL A 50 28.41 -1.92 17.85
C VAL A 50 29.00 -0.87 18.81
N PRO A 51 28.50 -0.79 20.05
CA PRO A 51 29.04 0.14 21.03
C PRO A 51 30.54 -0.07 21.24
N ALA A 52 31.34 0.95 20.98
CA ALA A 52 32.77 0.92 21.22
C ALA A 52 33.07 1.59 22.58
N ILE A 53 34.06 1.09 23.29
CA ILE A 53 34.52 1.63 24.58
C ILE A 53 35.99 2.08 24.42
N GLY A 54 36.37 3.14 25.12
CA GLY A 54 37.74 3.62 25.15
C GLY A 54 38.18 4.33 23.85
N PRO A 55 39.38 4.08 23.32
CA PRO A 55 39.94 4.86 22.20
C PRO A 55 39.18 4.69 20.88
N TYR A 56 38.33 3.71 20.75
CA TYR A 56 37.49 3.46 19.54
C TYR A 56 36.17 4.23 19.54
N TYR A 57 35.79 4.87 20.66
CA TYR A 57 34.54 5.61 20.78
C TYR A 57 34.39 6.76 19.76
N PRO A 58 35.41 7.61 19.51
CA PRO A 58 35.29 8.63 18.47
C PRO A 58 35.02 8.08 17.08
N MET A 59 35.71 6.98 16.71
CA MET A 59 35.56 6.32 15.43
C MET A 59 34.13 5.75 15.23
N MET A 60 33.50 5.29 16.31
CA MET A 60 32.09 4.86 16.31
C MET A 60 31.17 6.06 16.06
N LEU A 61 31.41 7.19 16.71
CA LEU A 61 30.60 8.40 16.52
C LEU A 61 30.71 8.92 15.07
N ASP A 62 31.90 8.93 14.51
CA ASP A 62 32.15 9.34 13.12
C ASP A 62 31.37 8.42 12.15
N ALA A 63 31.40 7.11 12.36
CA ALA A 63 30.66 6.15 11.55
C ALA A 63 29.14 6.34 11.62
N VAL A 64 28.60 6.66 12.82
CA VAL A 64 27.15 6.98 12.97
C VAL A 64 26.81 8.26 12.21
N GLN A 65 27.64 9.30 12.34
CA GLN A 65 27.41 10.58 11.67
C GLN A 65 27.48 10.45 10.14
N GLU A 66 28.42 9.65 9.62
CA GLU A 66 28.54 9.39 8.20
C GLU A 66 27.29 8.73 7.63
N LYS A 67 26.79 7.67 8.31
CA LYS A 67 25.55 6.99 7.91
C LYS A 67 24.33 7.92 7.96
N LEU A 68 24.18 8.70 9.03
CA LEU A 68 23.08 9.67 9.14
C LEU A 68 23.12 10.68 8.00
N LYS A 69 24.29 11.28 7.74
CA LYS A 69 24.47 12.25 6.65
C LYS A 69 24.19 11.65 5.27
N HIS A 70 24.60 10.39 5.05
CA HIS A 70 24.27 9.69 3.81
C HIS A 70 22.76 9.48 3.67
N ALA A 71 22.10 8.98 4.75
CA ALA A 71 20.66 8.79 4.76
C ALA A 71 19.88 10.10 4.52
N GLU A 72 20.26 11.20 5.18
CA GLU A 72 19.69 12.53 4.95
C GLU A 72 19.79 12.94 3.48
N GLY A 73 20.97 12.74 2.84
CA GLY A 73 21.17 13.04 1.43
C GLY A 73 20.24 12.25 0.51
N VAL A 74 20.09 10.94 0.74
CA VAL A 74 19.20 10.07 -0.04
C VAL A 74 17.74 10.48 0.12
N LEU A 75 17.31 10.80 1.34
CA LEU A 75 15.94 11.24 1.60
C LEU A 75 15.65 12.60 0.98
N GLN A 76 16.60 13.54 1.04
CA GLN A 76 16.48 14.84 0.39
C GLN A 76 16.33 14.71 -1.13
N GLU A 77 17.14 13.87 -1.78
CA GLU A 77 16.99 13.57 -3.21
C GLU A 77 15.62 12.95 -3.54
N SER A 78 15.08 12.11 -2.66
CA SER A 78 13.76 11.51 -2.82
C SER A 78 12.66 12.56 -2.72
N LEU A 79 12.73 13.48 -1.76
CA LEU A 79 11.82 14.63 -1.63
C LEU A 79 11.84 15.54 -2.86
N GLU A 80 13.04 15.86 -3.37
CA GLU A 80 13.19 16.69 -4.57
C GLU A 80 12.60 16.03 -5.83
N ARG A 81 12.83 14.71 -6.01
CA ARG A 81 12.21 13.95 -7.12
C ARG A 81 10.70 13.92 -7.01
N PHE A 82 10.18 13.68 -5.81
CA PHE A 82 8.73 13.70 -5.54
C PHE A 82 8.13 15.08 -5.90
N ALA A 83 8.71 16.17 -5.39
CA ALA A 83 8.25 17.53 -5.65
C ALA A 83 8.25 17.86 -7.14
N LYS A 84 9.33 17.46 -7.84
CA LYS A 84 9.43 17.63 -9.30
C LYS A 84 8.35 16.86 -10.03
N THR A 85 8.15 15.58 -9.73
CA THR A 85 7.12 14.73 -10.37
C THR A 85 5.72 15.31 -10.17
N CYS A 86 5.40 15.76 -8.95
CA CYS A 86 4.11 16.38 -8.64
C CYS A 86 3.92 17.72 -9.38
N SER A 87 4.98 18.55 -9.43
CA SER A 87 4.96 19.83 -10.15
C SER A 87 4.76 19.62 -11.66
N ASP A 88 5.50 18.70 -12.26
CA ASP A 88 5.42 18.36 -13.69
C ASP A 88 4.02 17.80 -14.03
N ALA A 89 3.39 17.07 -13.11
CA ALA A 89 2.02 16.57 -13.23
C ALA A 89 0.94 17.65 -12.96
N GLY A 90 1.30 18.83 -12.50
CA GLY A 90 0.38 19.91 -12.15
C GLY A 90 -0.48 19.61 -10.91
N VAL A 91 0.03 18.79 -9.98
CA VAL A 91 -0.67 18.35 -8.77
C VAL A 91 -0.26 19.19 -7.57
N LYS A 92 -1.25 19.59 -6.75
CA LYS A 92 -0.97 20.24 -5.47
C LYS A 92 -0.30 19.26 -4.53
N HIS A 93 0.88 19.59 -4.02
CA HIS A 93 1.67 18.71 -3.16
C HIS A 93 2.30 19.44 -1.97
N ALA A 94 2.80 18.64 -1.03
CA ALA A 94 3.59 19.07 0.11
C ALA A 94 4.60 17.97 0.48
N GLU A 95 5.76 18.37 0.98
CA GLU A 95 6.81 17.48 1.47
C GLU A 95 6.90 17.59 2.99
N THR A 96 7.13 16.45 3.64
CA THR A 96 7.35 16.39 5.08
C THR A 96 8.48 15.40 5.39
N GLU A 97 9.39 15.83 6.22
CA GLU A 97 10.46 14.99 6.75
C GLU A 97 10.25 14.77 8.25
N TYR A 98 10.41 13.54 8.70
CA TYR A 98 10.41 13.15 10.11
C TYR A 98 11.71 12.43 10.47
N GLU A 99 12.08 12.51 11.75
CA GLU A 99 13.09 11.66 12.36
C GLU A 99 12.42 10.69 13.33
N GLY A 100 12.80 9.41 13.28
CA GLY A 100 12.29 8.37 14.18
C GLY A 100 12.02 7.04 13.49
N ILE A 101 11.17 6.21 14.09
CA ILE A 101 10.81 4.89 13.57
C ILE A 101 9.85 5.06 12.37
N PRO A 102 10.20 4.60 11.15
CA PRO A 102 9.41 4.86 9.94
C PRO A 102 7.96 4.41 10.05
N ALA A 103 7.72 3.16 10.45
CA ALA A 103 6.36 2.64 10.59
C ALA A 103 5.50 3.47 11.56
N GLN A 104 6.08 3.92 12.69
CA GLN A 104 5.36 4.74 13.65
C GLN A 104 5.00 6.11 13.05
N LYS A 105 5.95 6.80 12.41
CA LYS A 105 5.72 8.12 11.83
C LYS A 105 4.70 8.11 10.70
N LEU A 106 4.76 7.07 9.88
CA LEU A 106 3.78 6.87 8.80
C LEU A 106 2.38 6.56 9.34
N LEU A 107 2.26 5.73 10.38
CA LEU A 107 0.99 5.44 11.05
C LEU A 107 0.38 6.71 11.67
N GLU A 108 1.18 7.49 12.42
CA GLU A 108 0.75 8.75 13.02
C GLU A 108 0.27 9.76 11.96
N SER A 109 0.89 9.76 10.77
CA SER A 109 0.50 10.65 9.66
C SER A 109 -0.71 10.14 8.90
N SER A 110 -0.80 8.84 8.62
CA SER A 110 -1.79 8.24 7.70
C SER A 110 -3.24 8.51 8.11
N ILE A 111 -3.53 8.66 9.40
CA ILE A 111 -4.88 8.90 9.92
C ILE A 111 -5.53 10.20 9.41
N PHE A 112 -4.76 11.11 8.82
CA PHE A 112 -5.23 12.37 8.26
C PHE A 112 -5.37 12.35 6.73
N TYR A 113 -5.26 11.16 6.11
CA TYR A 113 -5.34 10.98 4.67
C TYR A 113 -6.44 9.99 4.30
N ASP A 114 -6.94 10.12 3.07
CA ASP A 114 -7.99 9.24 2.54
C ASP A 114 -7.40 7.98 1.89
N LEU A 115 -6.13 8.05 1.48
CA LEU A 115 -5.41 6.97 0.80
C LEU A 115 -3.92 7.08 1.07
N VAL A 116 -3.28 5.95 1.31
CA VAL A 116 -1.82 5.81 1.23
C VAL A 116 -1.48 5.13 -0.09
N VAL A 117 -0.60 5.72 -0.90
CA VAL A 117 -0.05 5.08 -2.10
C VAL A 117 1.40 4.74 -1.83
N SER A 118 1.72 3.46 -1.78
CA SER A 118 3.05 2.94 -1.42
C SER A 118 3.54 1.94 -2.45
N GLY A 119 4.83 1.64 -2.46
CA GLY A 119 5.34 0.46 -3.14
C GLY A 119 4.84 -0.84 -2.49
N LEU A 120 4.86 -1.93 -3.24
CA LEU A 120 4.65 -3.29 -2.70
C LEU A 120 5.73 -3.69 -1.69
N GLU A 121 6.89 -3.07 -1.79
CA GLU A 121 7.97 -3.17 -0.80
C GLU A 121 8.48 -1.80 -0.42
N THR A 122 9.07 -1.69 0.77
CA THR A 122 9.65 -0.45 1.30
C THR A 122 11.07 -0.69 1.78
N SER A 123 11.93 0.33 1.74
CA SER A 123 13.33 0.26 2.11
C SER A 123 13.76 1.42 3.04
N PHE A 124 12.95 1.72 4.05
CA PHE A 124 13.27 2.79 5.03
C PHE A 124 14.51 2.50 5.88
N HIS A 125 14.89 1.22 6.00
CA HIS A 125 16.05 0.77 6.76
C HIS A 125 17.29 0.53 5.88
N PHE A 126 17.40 1.16 4.73
CA PHE A 126 18.43 0.88 3.72
C PHE A 126 19.87 1.02 4.22
N GLU A 127 20.09 1.83 5.26
CA GLU A 127 21.41 1.99 5.89
C GLU A 127 21.83 0.85 6.82
N THR A 128 20.87 0.03 7.26
CA THR A 128 21.09 -0.97 8.30
C THR A 128 20.69 -2.36 7.89
N ARG A 129 19.75 -2.50 6.99
CA ARG A 129 19.20 -3.78 6.52
C ARG A 129 19.15 -3.82 5.01
N GLY A 130 19.68 -4.88 4.42
CA GLY A 130 19.46 -5.19 3.00
C GLY A 130 18.18 -5.97 2.79
N GLY A 131 17.47 -5.69 1.69
CA GLY A 131 16.26 -6.40 1.29
C GLY A 131 14.96 -5.75 1.75
N ARG A 132 13.86 -6.52 1.68
CA ARG A 132 12.52 -6.04 2.02
C ARG A 132 12.43 -5.59 3.49
N GLY A 133 12.01 -4.34 3.68
CA GLY A 133 11.73 -3.78 5.01
C GLY A 133 10.40 -4.30 5.57
N ASP A 134 10.21 -4.18 6.87
CA ASP A 134 8.99 -4.54 7.60
C ASP A 134 8.00 -3.37 7.75
N THR A 135 8.35 -2.18 7.28
CA THR A 135 7.54 -0.95 7.42
C THR A 135 6.18 -1.09 6.78
N ILE A 136 6.12 -1.65 5.54
CA ILE A 136 4.83 -1.84 4.85
C ILE A 136 3.96 -2.87 5.59
N ASP A 137 4.55 -3.96 6.11
CA ASP A 137 3.81 -4.98 6.86
C ASP A 137 3.23 -4.40 8.17
N GLN A 138 3.99 -3.55 8.87
CA GLN A 138 3.52 -2.85 10.06
C GLN A 138 2.42 -1.82 9.75
N LEU A 139 2.55 -1.13 8.62
CA LEU A 139 1.53 -0.19 8.14
C LEU A 139 0.24 -0.93 7.83
N LEU A 140 0.32 -2.00 7.04
CA LEU A 140 -0.80 -2.88 6.70
C LEU A 140 -1.48 -3.48 7.94
N ALA A 141 -0.73 -3.79 8.98
CA ALA A 141 -1.28 -4.39 10.19
C ALA A 141 -2.03 -3.41 11.11
N LYS A 142 -1.84 -2.09 10.97
CA LYS A 142 -2.26 -1.12 12.01
C LYS A 142 -2.96 0.12 11.46
N THR A 143 -2.87 0.42 10.16
CA THR A 143 -3.50 1.62 9.61
C THR A 143 -5.00 1.46 9.45
N ALA A 144 -5.74 2.52 9.72
CA ALA A 144 -7.17 2.61 9.41
C ALA A 144 -7.41 3.19 8.00
N THR A 145 -6.38 3.74 7.37
CA THR A 145 -6.43 4.34 6.03
C THR A 145 -6.17 3.27 4.98
N PRO A 146 -6.98 3.16 3.91
CA PRO A 146 -6.72 2.18 2.86
C PRO A 146 -5.36 2.43 2.20
N ILE A 147 -4.71 1.34 1.78
CA ILE A 147 -3.41 1.37 1.12
C ILE A 147 -3.56 0.86 -0.31
N LEU A 148 -3.08 1.63 -1.26
CA LEU A 148 -2.82 1.19 -2.63
C LEU A 148 -1.33 0.91 -2.75
N ALA A 149 -0.97 -0.38 -2.78
CA ALA A 149 0.41 -0.83 -2.96
C ALA A 149 0.65 -1.14 -4.45
N VAL A 150 1.66 -0.52 -5.05
CA VAL A 150 1.91 -0.59 -6.49
C VAL A 150 3.28 -1.21 -6.82
N PRO A 151 3.42 -1.86 -7.99
CA PRO A 151 4.70 -2.32 -8.50
C PRO A 151 5.63 -1.14 -8.86
N PRO A 152 6.92 -1.36 -9.15
CA PRO A 152 7.86 -0.30 -9.52
C PRO A 152 7.42 0.53 -10.74
N THR A 153 6.65 -0.08 -11.65
CA THR A 153 6.09 0.59 -12.83
C THR A 153 4.89 1.48 -12.53
N GLY A 154 4.44 1.49 -11.26
CA GLY A 154 3.21 2.16 -10.86
C GLY A 154 1.95 1.47 -11.38
N MET A 155 0.84 2.20 -11.42
CA MET A 155 -0.46 1.75 -11.93
C MET A 155 -1.08 2.86 -12.80
N ASP A 156 -1.74 2.47 -13.86
CA ASP A 156 -2.61 3.34 -14.65
C ASP A 156 -4.05 3.37 -14.07
N ASP A 157 -4.96 4.07 -14.75
CA ASP A 157 -6.36 4.05 -14.38
C ASP A 157 -6.90 2.61 -14.46
N PRO A 158 -7.51 2.10 -13.36
CA PRO A 158 -7.94 0.71 -13.32
C PRO A 158 -9.09 0.45 -14.27
N GLY A 159 -8.90 -0.47 -15.23
CA GLY A 159 -9.92 -0.93 -16.17
C GLY A 159 -10.52 -2.28 -15.77
N GLN A 160 -9.69 -3.21 -15.29
CA GLN A 160 -10.07 -4.57 -14.88
C GLN A 160 -9.68 -4.77 -13.42
N VAL A 161 -10.65 -5.02 -12.53
CA VAL A 161 -10.42 -5.14 -11.09
C VAL A 161 -10.98 -6.43 -10.54
N VAL A 162 -10.18 -7.18 -9.79
CA VAL A 162 -10.58 -8.35 -9.03
C VAL A 162 -10.81 -7.98 -7.57
N ILE A 163 -11.94 -8.39 -7.01
CA ILE A 163 -12.31 -8.16 -5.62
C ILE A 163 -12.44 -9.50 -4.90
N ALA A 164 -11.53 -9.79 -3.97
CA ALA A 164 -11.62 -10.94 -3.08
C ALA A 164 -12.60 -10.63 -1.93
N PHE A 165 -13.72 -11.36 -1.87
CA PHE A 165 -14.81 -11.04 -0.95
C PHE A 165 -15.35 -12.27 -0.21
N ASP A 166 -14.94 -12.43 1.04
CA ASP A 166 -15.39 -13.52 1.94
C ASP A 166 -16.52 -13.09 2.91
N GLY A 167 -17.02 -11.85 2.79
CA GLY A 167 -17.99 -11.26 3.69
C GLY A 167 -17.47 -10.95 5.09
N SER A 168 -16.15 -11.01 5.33
CA SER A 168 -15.52 -10.56 6.57
C SER A 168 -15.64 -9.05 6.74
N PHE A 169 -15.35 -8.59 7.96
CA PHE A 169 -15.34 -7.16 8.25
C PHE A 169 -14.29 -6.42 7.39
N GLY A 170 -13.08 -6.98 7.26
CA GLY A 170 -12.01 -6.42 6.43
C GLY A 170 -12.39 -6.36 4.94
N ALA A 171 -12.92 -7.47 4.37
CA ALA A 171 -13.38 -7.49 2.99
C ALA A 171 -14.53 -6.49 2.73
N SER A 172 -15.45 -6.36 3.70
CA SER A 172 -16.55 -5.40 3.61
C SER A 172 -16.08 -3.95 3.65
N ARG A 173 -15.04 -3.65 4.44
CA ARG A 173 -14.41 -2.33 4.45
C ARG A 173 -13.64 -2.07 3.17
N ALA A 174 -12.80 -3.01 2.73
CA ALA A 174 -12.06 -2.90 1.48
C ALA A 174 -12.98 -2.63 0.29
N LEU A 175 -14.12 -3.33 0.21
CA LEU A 175 -15.13 -3.09 -0.82
C LEU A 175 -15.69 -1.65 -0.78
N ARG A 176 -15.98 -1.11 0.40
CA ARG A 176 -16.53 0.24 0.57
C ARG A 176 -15.49 1.32 0.24
N ASP A 177 -14.28 1.17 0.75
CA ASP A 177 -13.19 2.12 0.51
C ASP A 177 -12.80 2.09 -0.98
N PHE A 178 -12.76 0.89 -1.59
CA PHE A 178 -12.56 0.74 -3.02
C PHE A 178 -13.64 1.45 -3.84
N MET A 179 -14.93 1.33 -3.50
CA MET A 179 -15.99 2.04 -4.22
C MET A 179 -15.79 3.57 -4.21
N LEU A 180 -15.26 4.14 -3.12
CA LEU A 180 -14.93 5.58 -3.06
C LEU A 180 -13.75 5.92 -3.98
N PHE A 181 -12.73 5.08 -4.00
CA PHE A 181 -11.57 5.21 -4.89
C PHE A 181 -11.97 5.04 -6.35
N ALA A 182 -12.71 3.98 -6.68
CA ALA A 182 -13.03 3.60 -8.06
C ALA A 182 -14.18 4.40 -8.68
N ALA A 183 -14.88 5.24 -7.91
CA ALA A 183 -16.06 5.97 -8.38
C ALA A 183 -15.87 6.76 -9.69
N PRO A 184 -14.75 7.47 -9.95
CA PRO A 184 -14.55 8.18 -11.21
C PRO A 184 -14.13 7.28 -12.37
N TYR A 185 -13.52 6.12 -12.13
CA TYR A 185 -12.96 5.24 -13.15
C TYR A 185 -13.99 4.29 -13.76
N ARG A 186 -14.91 3.76 -12.93
CA ARG A 186 -15.94 2.80 -13.35
C ARG A 186 -15.36 1.54 -14.02
N PRO A 187 -14.40 0.85 -13.38
CA PRO A 187 -13.79 -0.34 -13.95
C PRO A 187 -14.78 -1.49 -14.12
N ASP A 188 -14.43 -2.47 -14.95
CA ASP A 188 -15.04 -3.77 -14.97
C ASP A 188 -14.61 -4.58 -13.74
N LEU A 189 -15.55 -5.18 -13.05
CA LEU A 189 -15.32 -5.84 -11.76
C LEU A 189 -15.55 -7.34 -11.85
N THR A 190 -14.63 -8.12 -11.30
CA THR A 190 -14.82 -9.54 -10.99
C THR A 190 -14.80 -9.73 -9.48
N VAL A 191 -15.93 -10.12 -8.88
CA VAL A 191 -16.03 -10.39 -7.44
C VAL A 191 -15.90 -11.89 -7.22
N ILE A 192 -14.92 -12.30 -6.42
CA ILE A 192 -14.61 -13.71 -6.15
C ILE A 192 -14.92 -14.01 -4.68
N ALA A 193 -15.76 -15.04 -4.45
CA ALA A 193 -15.94 -15.67 -3.15
C ALA A 193 -15.34 -17.09 -3.21
N ALA A 194 -14.45 -17.41 -2.30
CA ALA A 194 -13.67 -18.64 -2.33
C ALA A 194 -13.67 -19.35 -0.96
N GLY A 195 -13.55 -20.69 -0.96
CA GLY A 195 -13.49 -21.50 0.25
C GLY A 195 -14.76 -21.46 1.11
N LEU A 196 -15.92 -21.23 0.51
CA LEU A 196 -17.21 -21.12 1.18
C LEU A 196 -18.23 -22.12 0.62
N GLU A 197 -19.22 -22.52 1.42
CA GLU A 197 -20.35 -23.29 0.95
C GLU A 197 -21.13 -22.53 -0.14
N ALA A 198 -21.66 -23.26 -1.13
CA ALA A 198 -22.30 -22.68 -2.32
C ALA A 198 -23.40 -21.66 -1.99
N GLU A 199 -24.30 -21.99 -1.04
CA GLU A 199 -25.38 -21.09 -0.60
C GLU A 199 -24.84 -19.79 0.01
N GLN A 200 -23.76 -19.88 0.77
CA GLN A 200 -23.09 -18.73 1.38
C GLN A 200 -22.40 -17.87 0.32
N SER A 201 -21.71 -18.49 -0.65
CA SER A 201 -21.08 -17.78 -1.77
C SER A 201 -22.12 -17.03 -2.58
N ASP A 202 -23.22 -17.67 -2.96
CA ASP A 202 -24.32 -17.06 -3.73
C ASP A 202 -24.94 -15.88 -2.97
N PHE A 203 -25.16 -16.01 -1.67
CA PHE A 203 -25.67 -14.94 -0.83
C PHE A 203 -24.71 -13.73 -0.80
N LEU A 204 -23.43 -13.97 -0.58
CA LEU A 204 -22.43 -12.90 -0.50
C LEU A 204 -22.25 -12.19 -1.85
N LEU A 205 -22.04 -12.96 -2.91
CA LEU A 205 -21.80 -12.44 -4.26
C LEU A 205 -23.00 -11.63 -4.78
N SER A 206 -24.21 -12.15 -4.64
CA SER A 206 -25.42 -11.45 -5.09
C SER A 206 -25.66 -10.14 -4.33
N ASN A 207 -25.35 -10.09 -3.03
CA ASN A 207 -25.48 -8.86 -2.24
C ASN A 207 -24.35 -7.86 -2.54
N ALA A 208 -23.11 -8.33 -2.72
CA ALA A 208 -21.99 -7.48 -3.16
C ALA A 208 -22.29 -6.84 -4.52
N ALA A 209 -22.74 -7.63 -5.50
CA ALA A 209 -23.13 -7.11 -6.81
C ALA A 209 -24.26 -6.07 -6.73
N ARG A 210 -25.26 -6.32 -5.88
CA ARG A 210 -26.37 -5.38 -5.67
C ARG A 210 -25.86 -4.06 -5.10
N LEU A 211 -24.94 -4.12 -4.13
CA LEU A 211 -24.30 -2.94 -3.55
C LEU A 211 -23.50 -2.17 -4.61
N LEU A 212 -22.64 -2.85 -5.35
CA LEU A 212 -21.80 -2.25 -6.41
C LEU A 212 -22.66 -1.57 -7.48
N ARG A 213 -23.71 -2.26 -7.98
CA ARG A 213 -24.63 -1.70 -8.97
C ARG A 213 -25.41 -0.49 -8.44
N ALA A 214 -25.81 -0.49 -7.17
CA ALA A 214 -26.45 0.66 -6.53
C ALA A 214 -25.53 1.89 -6.48
N HIS A 215 -24.21 1.69 -6.45
CA HIS A 215 -23.20 2.74 -6.54
C HIS A 215 -22.73 3.03 -7.98
N GLY A 216 -23.41 2.45 -8.98
CA GLY A 216 -23.23 2.77 -10.41
C GLY A 216 -22.10 1.99 -11.08
N PHE A 217 -21.59 0.89 -10.50
CA PHE A 217 -20.71 -0.05 -11.19
C PHE A 217 -21.57 -0.98 -12.04
N GLY A 218 -21.49 -0.87 -13.37
CA GLY A 218 -22.37 -1.58 -14.31
C GLY A 218 -21.91 -2.99 -14.62
N SER A 219 -20.61 -3.16 -14.85
CA SER A 219 -19.99 -4.42 -15.22
C SER A 219 -19.50 -5.13 -13.96
N VAL A 220 -20.23 -6.17 -13.52
CA VAL A 220 -19.89 -6.94 -12.32
C VAL A 220 -20.09 -8.43 -12.62
N GLU A 221 -18.98 -9.14 -12.78
CA GLU A 221 -18.90 -10.59 -12.88
C GLU A 221 -18.79 -11.21 -11.50
N LEU A 222 -19.39 -12.39 -11.29
CA LEU A 222 -19.41 -13.10 -10.01
C LEU A 222 -18.80 -14.49 -10.18
N VAL A 223 -17.82 -14.81 -9.35
CA VAL A 223 -17.12 -16.09 -9.38
C VAL A 223 -17.17 -16.71 -7.98
N ALA A 224 -17.80 -17.90 -7.87
CA ALA A 224 -17.71 -18.75 -6.70
C ALA A 224 -16.67 -19.83 -6.94
N SER A 225 -15.83 -20.13 -5.95
CA SER A 225 -14.83 -21.18 -6.01
C SER A 225 -14.83 -21.99 -4.71
N ASP A 226 -14.68 -23.30 -4.83
CA ASP A 226 -14.51 -24.21 -3.69
C ASP A 226 -13.04 -24.24 -3.21
N GLU A 227 -12.11 -23.65 -3.97
CA GLU A 227 -10.70 -23.54 -3.62
C GLU A 227 -10.46 -22.46 -2.58
N GLU A 228 -9.31 -22.49 -1.93
CA GLU A 228 -8.86 -21.36 -1.11
C GLU A 228 -8.61 -20.13 -2.00
N ILE A 229 -8.74 -18.93 -1.45
CA ILE A 229 -8.64 -17.67 -2.22
C ILE A 229 -7.30 -17.52 -2.95
N GLU A 230 -6.22 -18.10 -2.39
CA GLU A 230 -4.88 -18.10 -2.99
C GLU A 230 -4.82 -18.83 -4.34
N ASP A 231 -5.70 -19.79 -4.55
CA ASP A 231 -5.77 -20.64 -5.74
C ASP A 231 -7.00 -20.30 -6.62
N ALA A 232 -8.00 -19.67 -6.03
CA ALA A 232 -9.22 -19.23 -6.71
C ALA A 232 -9.01 -18.05 -7.70
N ILE A 233 -7.89 -17.31 -7.57
CA ILE A 233 -7.48 -16.28 -8.53
C ILE A 233 -6.40 -16.85 -9.44
N PRO A 234 -6.76 -17.38 -10.63
CA PRO A 234 -5.79 -17.97 -11.54
C PRO A 234 -4.81 -16.90 -12.05
N ASP A 235 -3.59 -17.32 -12.36
CA ASP A 235 -2.55 -16.43 -12.88
C ASP A 235 -3.00 -15.61 -14.11
N SER A 236 -3.82 -16.21 -14.96
CA SER A 236 -4.37 -15.53 -16.14
C SER A 236 -5.29 -14.36 -15.77
N LEU A 237 -6.11 -14.48 -14.73
CA LEU A 237 -6.97 -13.41 -14.25
C LEU A 237 -6.16 -12.36 -13.52
N ARG A 238 -5.20 -12.78 -12.69
CA ARG A 238 -4.29 -11.90 -11.96
C ARG A 238 -3.46 -11.02 -12.90
N THR A 239 -2.86 -11.60 -13.93
CA THR A 239 -2.05 -10.85 -14.92
C THR A 239 -2.87 -10.00 -15.87
N ALA A 240 -4.16 -10.33 -16.07
CA ALA A 240 -5.10 -9.52 -16.84
C ALA A 240 -5.73 -8.38 -16.03
N SER A 241 -5.54 -8.36 -14.71
CA SER A 241 -6.14 -7.37 -13.82
C SER A 241 -5.16 -6.25 -13.51
N ASP A 242 -5.64 -5.02 -13.53
CA ASP A 242 -4.86 -3.84 -13.15
C ASP A 242 -4.74 -3.71 -11.64
N LEU A 243 -5.74 -4.22 -10.90
CA LEU A 243 -5.86 -4.05 -9.46
C LEU A 243 -6.57 -5.23 -8.81
N ILE A 244 -6.03 -5.69 -7.67
CA ILE A 244 -6.70 -6.65 -6.80
C ILE A 244 -7.10 -5.94 -5.50
N VAL A 245 -8.36 -6.09 -5.10
CA VAL A 245 -8.92 -5.54 -3.86
C VAL A 245 -9.08 -6.65 -2.83
N ALA A 246 -8.54 -6.46 -1.64
CA ALA A 246 -8.63 -7.43 -0.55
C ALA A 246 -8.73 -6.77 0.84
N GLY A 247 -9.42 -7.43 1.76
CA GLY A 247 -9.34 -7.14 3.19
C GLY A 247 -8.02 -7.65 3.78
N ILE A 248 -7.43 -6.92 4.71
CA ILE A 248 -6.14 -7.29 5.32
C ILE A 248 -6.27 -8.49 6.26
N HIS A 249 -7.41 -8.64 6.94
CA HIS A 249 -7.71 -9.72 7.86
C HIS A 249 -8.86 -10.58 7.33
N SER A 250 -8.58 -11.79 6.86
CA SER A 250 -9.59 -12.78 6.52
C SER A 250 -10.12 -13.51 7.79
N ARG A 251 -11.24 -14.28 7.63
CA ARG A 251 -11.92 -15.00 8.73
C ARG A 251 -11.07 -16.02 9.48
N HIS A 252 -9.94 -16.46 8.95
CA HIS A 252 -9.09 -17.46 9.59
C HIS A 252 -8.20 -16.83 10.64
N LYS A 253 -8.54 -17.09 11.90
CA LYS A 253 -7.90 -16.61 13.13
C LYS A 253 -6.44 -17.04 13.18
N ILE A 254 -5.53 -16.11 12.96
CA ILE A 254 -4.17 -16.22 13.49
C ILE A 254 -3.99 -15.09 14.52
N LYS A 255 -3.63 -15.48 15.74
CA LYS A 255 -3.56 -14.60 16.94
C LYS A 255 -2.42 -13.58 16.93
N ASP A 256 -1.63 -13.51 15.86
CA ASP A 256 -0.49 -12.60 15.75
C ASP A 256 -0.70 -11.64 14.59
N PHE A 257 -0.22 -10.42 14.74
CA PHE A 257 -0.29 -9.27 13.83
C PHE A 257 0.35 -9.53 12.44
N PHE A 258 -0.15 -10.49 11.68
CA PHE A 258 0.37 -10.79 10.36
C PHE A 258 -0.62 -10.38 9.26
N VAL A 259 -0.10 -9.75 8.22
CA VAL A 259 -0.74 -9.65 6.91
C VAL A 259 -1.12 -11.07 6.47
N GLY A 260 -2.37 -11.29 6.08
CA GLY A 260 -2.88 -12.64 5.73
C GLY A 260 -2.00 -13.33 4.68
N SER A 261 -1.99 -14.67 4.67
CA SER A 261 -1.21 -15.49 3.72
C SER A 261 -1.44 -15.06 2.27
N PHE A 262 -2.67 -14.82 1.91
CA PHE A 262 -3.10 -14.34 0.60
C PHE A 262 -2.45 -13.00 0.22
N THR A 263 -2.61 -11.97 1.05
CA THR A 263 -2.01 -10.65 0.80
C THR A 263 -0.48 -10.72 0.74
N SER A 264 0.13 -11.52 1.63
CA SER A 264 1.59 -11.74 1.61
C SER A 264 2.07 -12.45 0.35
N LYS A 265 1.29 -13.40 -0.20
CA LYS A 265 1.58 -14.07 -1.48
C LYS A 265 1.52 -13.07 -2.63
N LEU A 266 0.46 -12.25 -2.71
CA LEU A 266 0.29 -11.23 -3.74
C LEU A 266 1.42 -10.19 -3.72
N ILE A 267 1.80 -9.69 -2.55
CA ILE A 267 2.92 -8.73 -2.40
C ILE A 267 4.23 -9.35 -2.91
N LYS A 268 4.51 -10.62 -2.58
CA LYS A 268 5.72 -11.31 -3.02
C LYS A 268 5.78 -11.55 -4.53
N GLN A 269 4.65 -11.67 -5.19
CA GLN A 269 4.58 -11.81 -6.65
C GLN A 269 4.95 -10.51 -7.36
N GLY A 270 4.61 -9.34 -6.77
CA GLY A 270 5.19 -8.04 -7.10
C GLY A 270 4.78 -7.40 -8.43
N ASP A 271 3.83 -7.97 -9.16
CA ASP A 271 3.50 -7.60 -10.55
C ASP A 271 2.13 -6.91 -10.73
N THR A 272 1.26 -6.94 -9.71
CA THR A 272 -0.09 -6.37 -9.78
C THR A 272 -0.31 -5.42 -8.62
N ALA A 273 -0.99 -4.30 -8.86
CA ALA A 273 -1.35 -3.36 -7.79
C ALA A 273 -2.39 -3.96 -6.83
N LEU A 274 -2.29 -3.61 -5.55
CA LEU A 274 -3.16 -4.11 -4.50
C LEU A 274 -3.85 -2.96 -3.78
N PHE A 275 -5.18 -3.00 -3.67
CA PHE A 275 -5.95 -2.10 -2.81
C PHE A 275 -6.35 -2.85 -1.54
N LEU A 276 -5.82 -2.41 -0.41
CA LEU A 276 -5.91 -3.12 0.86
C LEU A 276 -6.55 -2.23 1.93
N SER A 277 -7.51 -2.78 2.69
CA SER A 277 -8.15 -2.09 3.81
C SER A 277 -8.51 -3.06 4.94
N HIS A 278 -8.61 -2.53 6.17
CA HIS A 278 -8.98 -3.27 7.38
C HIS A 278 -10.48 -3.30 7.59
#